data_822341845d4991ac248f74d06d571563
#
_entry.id   822341845d4991ac248f74d06d571563
#
_cell.length_a   1.000
_cell.length_b   1.000
_cell.length_c   1.000
_cell.angle_alpha   90.00
_cell.angle_beta   90.00
_cell.angle_gamma   90.00
#
_symmetry.space_group_name_H-M   'P 1'
#
loop_
_entity.id
_entity.type
_entity.pdbx_description
1 polymer ?
#
loop_
_entity_poly.entity_id
_entity_poly.type
_entity_poly.pdbx_seq_one_letter_code
_entity_poly.pdbx_strand_id
1 'polypeptide(L)'
;MTGPLTAPGLTGMADAVLHEVASLAARHGETGDTAAIELTSIPLTRLDREDIVIRLGRGEVEATIDSAGRSEVWETSYAGVWLVRHLGLDGKVATETIEICAAPLILFSHPDDRRAAAARLGEDLRAKAAPAA
;
A
#
# COMPACT_ATOMS: atom_id res chain seq x y z
N MET A 1 11.69 -35.27 21.85
CA MET A 1 10.70 -34.58 21.12
C MET A 1 11.25 -33.38 20.46
N THR A 2 10.70 -33.20 19.41
CA THR A 2 11.08 -32.03 18.70
C THR A 2 10.24 -30.89 19.12
N GLY A 3 10.84 -29.82 19.49
CA GLY A 3 10.17 -28.56 19.65
C GLY A 3 9.56 -28.09 18.35
N PRO A 4 8.75 -27.05 18.38
CA PRO A 4 8.24 -26.45 17.18
C PRO A 4 9.40 -26.02 16.29
N LEU A 5 9.26 -26.31 15.01
CA LEU A 5 10.29 -25.97 14.04
C LEU A 5 10.28 -24.49 13.67
N THR A 6 9.18 -23.79 14.00
CA THR A 6 9.05 -22.37 13.76
C THR A 6 9.70 -21.58 14.88
N ALA A 7 10.32 -20.45 14.55
CA ALA A 7 10.84 -19.53 15.54
C ALA A 7 9.71 -18.97 16.42
N PRO A 8 10.01 -18.54 17.67
CA PRO A 8 9.00 -17.93 18.53
C PRO A 8 8.31 -16.79 17.83
N GLY A 9 6.96 -16.79 17.88
CA GLY A 9 6.13 -15.77 17.26
C GLY A 9 5.69 -16.07 15.85
N LEU A 10 6.32 -17.02 15.14
CA LEU A 10 5.84 -17.44 13.83
C LEU A 10 4.80 -18.53 14.01
N THR A 11 3.67 -18.38 13.32
CA THR A 11 2.51 -19.27 13.46
C THR A 11 2.20 -20.12 12.23
N GLY A 12 2.86 -19.85 11.10
CA GLY A 12 2.52 -20.45 9.81
C GLY A 12 1.47 -19.67 9.05
N MET A 13 0.87 -18.65 9.65
CA MET A 13 -0.14 -17.83 8.98
C MET A 13 0.41 -17.04 7.81
N ALA A 14 1.71 -16.70 7.84
CA ALA A 14 2.34 -16.01 6.72
C ALA A 14 2.23 -16.81 5.43
N ASP A 15 2.47 -18.12 5.49
CA ASP A 15 2.31 -18.98 4.30
C ASP A 15 0.88 -18.97 3.79
N ALA A 16 -0.10 -19.06 4.67
CA ALA A 16 -1.50 -19.03 4.29
C ALA A 16 -1.87 -17.73 3.58
N VAL A 17 -1.41 -16.59 4.12
CA VAL A 17 -1.64 -15.28 3.50
C VAL A 17 -0.97 -15.21 2.14
N LEU A 18 0.28 -15.67 2.02
CA LEU A 18 1.01 -15.62 0.76
C LEU A 18 0.40 -16.51 -0.32
N HIS A 19 -0.16 -17.66 0.05
CA HIS A 19 -0.92 -18.48 -0.88
C HIS A 19 -2.18 -17.76 -1.38
N GLU A 20 -2.86 -17.06 -0.49
CA GLU A 20 -4.01 -16.23 -0.87
C GLU A 20 -3.60 -15.11 -1.82
N VAL A 21 -2.50 -14.43 -1.53
CA VAL A 21 -1.95 -13.38 -2.41
C VAL A 21 -1.66 -13.96 -3.79
N ALA A 22 -1.02 -15.11 -3.85
CA ALA A 22 -0.70 -15.76 -5.14
C ALA A 22 -1.96 -16.06 -5.94
N SER A 23 -2.99 -16.56 -5.28
CA SER A 23 -4.27 -16.87 -5.92
C SER A 23 -4.95 -15.62 -6.46
N LEU A 24 -5.00 -14.57 -5.65
CA LEU A 24 -5.61 -13.29 -6.06
C LEU A 24 -4.81 -12.61 -7.17
N ALA A 25 -3.48 -12.70 -7.12
CA ALA A 25 -2.62 -12.14 -8.16
C ALA A 25 -2.82 -12.85 -9.49
N ALA A 26 -2.96 -14.18 -9.47
CA ALA A 26 -3.25 -14.96 -10.69
C ALA A 26 -4.58 -14.53 -11.29
N ARG A 27 -5.62 -14.38 -10.47
CA ARG A 27 -6.94 -13.93 -10.93
C ARG A 27 -6.88 -12.52 -11.50
N HIS A 28 -6.17 -11.61 -10.84
CA HIS A 28 -5.99 -10.25 -11.33
C HIS A 28 -5.30 -10.24 -12.69
N GLY A 29 -4.27 -11.07 -12.86
CA GLY A 29 -3.56 -11.18 -14.13
C GLY A 29 -4.45 -11.66 -15.27
N GLU A 30 -5.44 -12.49 -14.99
CA GLU A 30 -6.34 -13.02 -16.01
C GLU A 30 -7.55 -12.13 -16.27
N THR A 31 -8.15 -11.58 -15.20
CA THR A 31 -9.44 -10.89 -15.32
C THR A 31 -9.38 -9.38 -15.11
N GLY A 32 -8.29 -8.89 -14.51
CA GLY A 32 -8.19 -7.50 -14.08
C GLY A 32 -8.91 -7.23 -12.76
N ASP A 33 -9.55 -8.24 -12.15
CA ASP A 33 -10.22 -8.05 -10.86
C ASP A 33 -9.20 -7.66 -9.79
N THR A 34 -9.57 -6.69 -8.98
CA THR A 34 -8.74 -6.22 -7.88
C THR A 34 -9.15 -6.88 -6.56
N ALA A 35 -8.22 -6.90 -5.61
CA ALA A 35 -8.47 -7.46 -4.30
C ALA A 35 -7.60 -6.77 -3.26
N ALA A 36 -7.94 -6.97 -2.00
CA ALA A 36 -7.15 -6.46 -0.89
C ALA A 36 -7.22 -7.43 0.29
N ILE A 37 -6.12 -7.54 1.01
CA ILE A 37 -6.04 -8.30 2.26
C ILE A 37 -5.56 -7.36 3.34
N GLU A 38 -6.40 -7.08 4.32
CA GLU A 38 -6.01 -6.25 5.45
C GLU A 38 -5.32 -7.11 6.50
N LEU A 39 -4.00 -6.98 6.60
CA LEU A 39 -3.19 -7.79 7.51
C LEU A 39 -3.51 -7.52 8.97
N THR A 40 -3.87 -6.29 9.30
CA THR A 40 -4.20 -5.89 10.66
C THR A 40 -5.52 -6.50 11.18
N SER A 41 -6.37 -7.01 10.27
CA SER A 41 -7.61 -7.70 10.62
C SER A 41 -7.43 -9.20 10.82
N ILE A 42 -6.26 -9.73 10.54
CA ILE A 42 -5.95 -11.15 10.66
C ILE A 42 -5.14 -11.35 11.95
N PRO A 43 -5.34 -12.46 12.69
CA PRO A 43 -4.59 -12.70 13.91
C PRO A 43 -3.14 -13.10 13.62
N LEU A 44 -2.38 -12.18 13.06
CA LEU A 44 -0.96 -12.34 12.76
C LEU A 44 -0.13 -11.79 13.90
N THR A 45 0.95 -12.49 14.22
CA THR A 45 1.96 -11.91 15.12
C THR A 45 2.76 -10.87 14.38
N ARG A 46 3.54 -10.07 15.10
CA ARG A 46 4.45 -9.13 14.47
C ARG A 46 5.45 -9.83 13.56
N LEU A 47 5.96 -10.98 14.00
CA LEU A 47 6.91 -11.76 13.19
C LEU A 47 6.26 -12.33 11.93
N ASP A 48 5.00 -12.77 12.02
CA ASP A 48 4.27 -13.19 10.82
C ASP A 48 4.15 -12.04 9.81
N ARG A 49 3.81 -10.83 10.26
CA ARG A 49 3.71 -9.68 9.38
C ARG A 49 5.06 -9.31 8.76
N GLU A 50 6.12 -9.31 9.57
CA GLU A 50 7.45 -9.04 9.07
C GLU A 50 7.89 -10.06 8.02
N ASP A 51 7.56 -11.33 8.24
CA ASP A 51 7.87 -12.40 7.30
C ASP A 51 7.17 -12.19 5.96
N ILE A 52 5.89 -11.81 5.98
CA ILE A 52 5.16 -11.49 4.76
C ILE A 52 5.83 -10.36 3.99
N VAL A 53 6.16 -9.27 4.67
CA VAL A 53 6.78 -8.10 4.06
C VAL A 53 8.14 -8.46 3.45
N ILE A 54 8.95 -9.22 4.16
CA ILE A 54 10.27 -9.64 3.68
C ILE A 54 10.13 -10.53 2.44
N ARG A 55 9.22 -11.49 2.48
CA ARG A 55 9.06 -12.46 1.38
C ARG A 55 8.47 -11.83 0.13
N LEU A 56 7.58 -10.83 0.26
CA LEU A 56 7.07 -10.10 -0.87
C LEU A 56 8.11 -9.12 -1.44
N GLY A 57 9.01 -8.64 -0.60
CA GLY A 57 10.09 -7.76 -1.02
C GLY A 57 9.62 -6.38 -1.44
N ARG A 58 10.52 -5.63 -2.06
CA ARG A 58 10.24 -4.30 -2.59
C ARG A 58 10.68 -4.21 -4.05
N GLY A 59 9.79 -3.65 -4.88
CA GLY A 59 10.12 -3.30 -6.25
C GLY A 59 10.68 -1.87 -6.33
N GLU A 60 10.51 -1.26 -7.49
CA GLU A 60 11.11 0.04 -7.80
C GLU A 60 10.23 1.23 -7.45
N VAL A 61 8.94 0.99 -7.19
CA VAL A 61 7.97 2.08 -6.97
C VAL A 61 7.64 2.16 -5.50
N GLU A 62 7.85 3.33 -4.92
CA GLU A 62 7.42 3.61 -3.57
C GLU A 62 7.01 5.07 -3.44
N ALA A 63 6.09 5.34 -2.52
CA ALA A 63 5.60 6.67 -2.24
C ALA A 63 5.33 6.81 -0.75
N THR A 64 5.53 8.04 -0.26
CA THR A 64 5.15 8.41 1.09
C THR A 64 4.19 9.58 1.00
N ILE A 65 3.08 9.48 1.72
CA ILE A 65 2.05 10.52 1.74
C ILE A 65 1.93 11.02 3.18
N ASP A 66 2.20 12.30 3.38
CA ASP A 66 2.07 12.95 4.68
C ASP A 66 0.78 13.78 4.68
N SER A 67 -0.27 13.25 5.28
CA SER A 67 -1.55 13.92 5.39
C SER A 67 -2.30 13.30 6.56
N ALA A 68 -2.51 14.03 7.63
CA ALA A 68 -3.19 13.55 8.84
C ALA A 68 -2.63 12.21 9.34
N GLY A 69 -1.32 12.07 9.30
CA GLY A 69 -0.59 10.83 9.51
C GLY A 69 0.23 10.52 8.28
N ARG A 70 1.01 9.46 8.34
CA ARG A 70 1.90 9.07 7.25
C ARG A 70 1.42 7.76 6.63
N SER A 71 1.33 7.74 5.31
CA SER A 71 1.05 6.53 4.56
C SER A 71 2.26 6.16 3.72
N GLU A 72 2.61 4.89 3.76
CA GLU A 72 3.70 4.33 2.96
C GLU A 72 3.10 3.34 1.98
N VAL A 73 3.47 3.47 0.71
CA VAL A 73 2.98 2.62 -0.37
C VAL A 73 4.17 2.15 -1.18
N TRP A 74 4.27 0.88 -1.42
CA TRP A 74 5.31 0.37 -2.32
C TRP A 74 4.81 -0.83 -3.11
N GLU A 75 5.28 -0.95 -4.33
CA GLU A 75 5.10 -2.17 -5.08
C GLU A 75 6.08 -3.20 -4.54
N THR A 76 5.61 -4.42 -4.37
CA THR A 76 6.48 -5.51 -3.95
C THR A 76 7.35 -5.99 -5.11
N SER A 77 8.14 -7.03 -4.90
CA SER A 77 8.90 -7.65 -5.99
C SER A 77 8.01 -8.31 -7.03
N TYR A 78 6.71 -8.42 -6.78
CA TYR A 78 5.75 -9.03 -7.68
C TYR A 78 4.85 -7.94 -8.26
N ALA A 79 4.91 -7.75 -9.57
CA ALA A 79 4.12 -6.72 -10.25
C ALA A 79 2.63 -6.89 -9.95
N GLY A 80 1.96 -5.78 -9.62
CA GLY A 80 0.54 -5.80 -9.28
C GLY A 80 0.24 -6.18 -7.84
N VAL A 81 1.24 -6.48 -7.04
CA VAL A 81 1.09 -6.75 -5.60
C VAL A 81 1.74 -5.60 -4.84
N TRP A 82 0.93 -4.84 -4.12
CA TRP A 82 1.34 -3.63 -3.42
C TRP A 82 1.15 -3.77 -1.92
N LEU A 83 1.94 -3.07 -1.15
CA LEU A 83 1.75 -2.96 0.29
C LEU A 83 1.46 -1.51 0.64
N VAL A 84 0.37 -1.31 1.39
CA VAL A 84 -0.07 0.01 1.83
C VAL A 84 -0.12 0.00 3.35
N ARG A 85 0.64 0.88 3.96
CA ARG A 85 0.76 0.97 5.41
C ARG A 85 0.40 2.36 5.86
N HIS A 86 -0.57 2.47 6.77
CA HIS A 86 -0.94 3.75 7.37
C HIS A 86 -0.39 3.81 8.79
N LEU A 87 0.33 4.86 9.09
CA LEU A 87 0.85 5.12 10.43
C LEU A 87 -0.03 6.15 11.11
N GLY A 88 -0.27 5.95 12.40
CA GLY A 88 -0.95 6.95 13.20
C GLY A 88 -0.03 8.12 13.52
N LEU A 89 -0.59 9.13 14.19
CA LEU A 89 0.18 10.30 14.61
C LEU A 89 1.30 9.94 15.60
N ASP A 90 1.16 8.80 16.27
CA ASP A 90 2.18 8.25 17.17
C ASP A 90 3.29 7.51 16.45
N GLY A 91 3.23 7.42 15.12
CA GLY A 91 4.21 6.71 14.30
C GLY A 91 4.04 5.20 14.27
N LYS A 92 3.01 4.66 14.94
CA LYS A 92 2.74 3.22 14.93
C LYS A 92 1.83 2.85 13.78
N VAL A 93 1.97 1.61 13.30
CA VAL A 93 1.14 1.10 12.22
C VAL A 93 -0.31 1.01 12.69
N ALA A 94 -1.20 1.75 12.02
CA ALA A 94 -2.63 1.69 12.26
C ALA A 94 -3.27 0.61 11.37
N THR A 95 -2.93 0.59 10.08
CA THR A 95 -3.40 -0.44 9.15
C THR A 95 -2.27 -0.86 8.23
N GLU A 96 -2.34 -2.11 7.77
CA GLU A 96 -1.39 -2.65 6.81
C GLU A 96 -2.15 -3.58 5.89
N THR A 97 -2.14 -3.26 4.59
CA THR A 97 -2.96 -3.93 3.60
C THR A 97 -2.11 -4.34 2.40
N ILE A 98 -2.32 -5.55 1.92
CA ILE A 98 -1.80 -5.97 0.61
C ILE A 98 -2.89 -5.67 -0.41
N GLU A 99 -2.56 -4.87 -1.42
CA GLU A 99 -3.49 -4.54 -2.49
C GLU A 99 -3.01 -5.19 -3.79
N ILE A 100 -3.93 -5.84 -4.46
CA ILE A 100 -3.66 -6.51 -5.73
C ILE A 100 -4.40 -5.72 -6.81
N CYS A 101 -3.64 -4.95 -7.58
CA CYS A 101 -4.18 -3.97 -8.52
C CYS A 101 -3.07 -3.41 -9.40
N ALA A 102 -3.44 -2.69 -10.44
CA ALA A 102 -2.46 -2.01 -11.28
C ALA A 102 -1.72 -0.91 -10.50
N ALA A 103 -2.47 -0.15 -9.69
CA ALA A 103 -1.90 0.82 -8.75
C ALA A 103 -2.93 1.10 -7.66
N PRO A 104 -2.51 1.28 -6.39
CA PRO A 104 -3.44 1.62 -5.31
C PRO A 104 -4.14 2.95 -5.53
N LEU A 105 -5.42 3.00 -5.16
CA LEU A 105 -6.23 4.22 -5.33
C LEU A 105 -5.65 5.42 -4.56
N ILE A 106 -4.96 5.18 -3.46
CA ILE A 106 -4.35 6.25 -2.67
C ILE A 106 -3.33 7.07 -3.49
N LEU A 107 -2.78 6.48 -4.54
CA LEU A 107 -1.82 7.16 -5.44
C LEU A 107 -2.50 8.05 -6.47
N PHE A 108 -3.81 7.96 -6.61
CA PHE A 108 -4.56 8.68 -7.62
C PHE A 108 -5.08 9.99 -7.03
N SER A 109 -4.92 11.08 -7.74
CA SER A 109 -5.58 12.31 -7.36
C SER A 109 -7.08 12.21 -7.62
N HIS A 110 -7.89 12.80 -6.74
CA HIS A 110 -9.33 12.83 -6.93
C HIS A 110 -9.71 13.80 -8.07
N PRO A 111 -10.72 13.47 -8.90
CA PRO A 111 -11.12 14.35 -10.00
C PRO A 111 -11.47 15.77 -9.57
N ASP A 112 -12.11 15.95 -8.42
CA ASP A 112 -12.46 17.28 -7.91
C ASP A 112 -11.21 18.09 -7.57
N ASP A 113 -10.21 17.44 -6.98
CA ASP A 113 -8.93 18.08 -6.64
C ASP A 113 -8.17 18.48 -7.90
N ARG A 114 -8.24 17.65 -8.95
CA ARG A 114 -7.59 17.97 -10.22
C ARG A 114 -8.24 19.19 -10.88
N ARG A 115 -9.58 19.29 -10.83
CA ARG A 115 -10.29 20.44 -11.37
C ARG A 115 -9.94 21.71 -10.61
N ALA A 116 -9.93 21.64 -9.29
CA ALA A 116 -9.59 22.78 -8.44
C ALA A 116 -8.14 23.20 -8.66
N ALA A 117 -7.23 22.24 -8.80
CA ALA A 117 -5.81 22.53 -9.06
C ALA A 117 -5.60 23.20 -10.41
N ALA A 118 -6.32 22.75 -11.44
CA ALA A 118 -6.24 23.35 -12.78
C ALA A 118 -6.72 24.81 -12.74
N ALA A 119 -7.83 25.07 -12.05
CA ALA A 119 -8.34 26.43 -11.91
C ALA A 119 -7.35 27.33 -11.16
N ARG A 120 -6.78 26.83 -10.06
CA ARG A 120 -5.78 27.56 -9.27
C ARG A 120 -4.53 27.86 -10.07
N LEU A 121 -4.03 26.88 -10.82
CA LEU A 121 -2.85 27.07 -11.67
C LEU A 121 -3.12 28.14 -12.72
N GLY A 122 -4.30 28.11 -13.36
CA GLY A 122 -4.66 29.12 -14.33
C GLY A 122 -4.71 30.53 -13.71
N GLU A 123 -5.29 30.66 -12.51
CA GLU A 123 -5.34 31.94 -11.81
C GLU A 123 -3.94 32.42 -11.41
N ASP A 124 -3.09 31.53 -10.90
CA ASP A 124 -1.74 31.87 -10.52
C ASP A 124 -0.93 32.40 -11.72
N LEU A 125 -1.12 31.77 -12.87
CA LEU A 125 -0.44 32.21 -14.09
C LEU A 125 -0.95 33.56 -14.57
N ARG A 126 -2.25 33.82 -14.48
CA ARG A 126 -2.81 35.14 -14.84
C ARG A 126 -2.34 36.23 -13.90
N ALA A 127 -2.32 35.94 -12.61
CA ALA A 127 -1.84 36.91 -11.61
C ALA A 127 -0.35 37.24 -11.83
N LYS A 128 0.46 36.25 -12.17
CA LYS A 128 1.88 36.44 -12.42
C LYS A 128 2.16 37.21 -13.71
N ALA A 129 1.31 37.00 -14.74
CA ALA A 129 1.44 37.63 -16.04
C ALA A 129 0.80 39.04 -16.05
N ALA A 130 -0.02 39.40 -15.07
CA ALA A 130 -0.69 40.68 -15.03
C ALA A 130 0.37 41.82 -14.96
N PRO A 131 0.20 42.89 -15.75
CA PRO A 131 1.12 44.02 -15.68
C PRO A 131 1.03 44.67 -14.32
N ALA A 132 2.18 45.15 -13.84
CA ALA A 132 2.22 45.92 -12.62
C ALA A 132 1.40 47.19 -12.80
N ALA A 133 0.49 47.43 -11.87
CA ALA A 133 -0.34 48.63 -11.93
C ALA A 133 0.47 49.87 -11.59
#